data_bc6556c6ad6b1c421c3779d54a3acf6a
#
_entry.id   bc6556c6ad6b1c421c3779d54a3acf6a
#
_cell.length_a   1.000
_cell.length_b   1.000
_cell.length_c   1.000
_cell.angle_alpha   90.00
_cell.angle_beta   90.00
_cell.angle_gamma   90.00
#
_symmetry.space_group_name_H-M   'P 1'
#
loop_
_entity.id
_entity.type
_entity.pdbx_description
1 polymer ?
#
loop_
_entity_poly.entity_id
_entity_poly.type
_entity_poly.pdbx_seq_one_letter_code
_entity_poly.pdbx_strand_id
1 'polypeptide(L)'
;MQEQEKDSLSEQIAKHIIEQIIRGELVEGERIQELRISAELDVSRGSVREALLLLQRTHLIEIYPRRGAVVSEMSAQQVRALFDMSALLLGQIVHRVAETWRTHEAERIQALLNQLHEETRQGHTEKFYDLIFQGMARQHEMVGNPYLMKFYQELLPSMRRSYFLTLNISRRELEESFELFKLVTDAVLIRKSQQATLFMDDFCRHLRNLVLESLTRMKQIELAWARRSRR
;
A
#
# COMPACT_ATOMS: atom_id res chain seq x y z
N MET A 1 -1.66 13.33 26.41
CA MET A 1 -0.71 13.96 25.47
C MET A 1 0.31 12.87 25.13
N GLN A 2 0.08 12.13 24.03
CA GLN A 2 1.10 11.24 23.49
C GLN A 2 2.05 12.12 22.68
N GLU A 3 3.31 12.21 23.11
CA GLU A 3 4.37 12.70 22.27
C GLU A 3 4.35 11.85 20.99
N GLN A 4 4.07 12.46 19.84
CA GLN A 4 4.37 11.86 18.55
C GLN A 4 5.89 11.61 18.58
N GLU A 5 6.30 10.36 18.73
CA GLU A 5 7.69 9.96 18.51
C GLU A 5 8.09 10.50 17.14
N LYS A 6 9.00 11.45 17.16
CA LYS A 6 9.51 12.08 15.94
C LYS A 6 10.33 11.01 15.23
N ASP A 7 9.94 10.67 14.00
CA ASP A 7 10.68 9.69 13.19
C ASP A 7 12.19 9.93 13.28
N SER A 8 12.94 8.88 13.50
CA SER A 8 14.39 8.93 13.42
C SER A 8 14.83 9.37 12.01
N LEU A 9 16.06 9.88 11.89
CA LEU A 9 16.60 10.27 10.60
C LEU A 9 16.56 9.10 9.59
N SER A 10 16.89 7.89 10.04
CA SER A 10 16.86 6.68 9.22
C SER A 10 15.46 6.33 8.73
N GLU A 11 14.43 6.53 9.57
CA GLU A 11 13.03 6.35 9.18
C GLU A 11 12.56 7.40 8.17
N GLN A 12 12.98 8.66 8.31
CA GLN A 12 12.67 9.72 7.35
C GLN A 12 13.29 9.43 5.98
N ILE A 13 14.55 8.98 5.96
CA ILE A 13 15.26 8.57 4.73
C ILE A 13 14.55 7.35 4.11
N ALA A 14 14.16 6.35 4.91
CA ALA A 14 13.43 5.19 4.43
C ALA A 14 12.10 5.58 3.79
N LYS A 15 11.32 6.48 4.42
CA LYS A 15 10.07 7.00 3.86
C LYS A 15 10.28 7.70 2.53
N HIS A 16 11.33 8.51 2.40
CA HIS A 16 11.66 9.18 1.14
C HIS A 16 11.94 8.17 0.01
N ILE A 17 12.76 7.15 0.27
CA ILE A 17 13.06 6.09 -0.71
C ILE A 17 11.81 5.27 -1.05
N ILE A 18 10.94 4.96 -0.06
CA ILE A 18 9.65 4.30 -0.26
C ILE A 18 8.81 5.07 -1.28
N GLU A 19 8.66 6.39 -1.11
CA GLU A 19 7.87 7.21 -2.03
C GLU A 19 8.47 7.24 -3.44
N GLN A 20 9.80 7.30 -3.58
CA GLN A 20 10.45 7.20 -4.90
C GLN A 20 10.17 5.86 -5.59
N ILE A 21 10.18 4.73 -4.84
CA ILE A 21 9.86 3.41 -5.38
C ILE A 21 8.37 3.31 -5.75
N ILE A 22 7.47 3.81 -4.89
CA ILE A 22 6.04 3.79 -5.15
C ILE A 22 5.70 4.59 -6.40
N ARG A 23 6.30 5.76 -6.58
CA ARG A 23 6.09 6.66 -7.75
C ARG A 23 6.82 6.22 -9.02
N GLY A 24 7.63 5.16 -8.95
CA GLY A 24 8.38 4.68 -10.10
C GLY A 24 9.58 5.55 -10.48
N GLU A 25 10.04 6.43 -9.59
CA GLU A 25 11.28 7.20 -9.75
C GLU A 25 12.51 6.31 -9.55
N LEU A 26 12.37 5.27 -8.71
CA LEU A 26 13.26 4.13 -8.60
C LEU A 26 12.54 2.90 -9.15
N VAL A 27 13.05 2.33 -10.24
CA VAL A 27 12.38 1.26 -10.98
C VAL A 27 12.87 -0.14 -10.56
N GLU A 28 12.11 -1.17 -10.91
CA GLU A 28 12.44 -2.58 -10.65
C GLU A 28 13.84 -2.95 -11.15
N GLY A 29 14.59 -3.67 -10.32
CA GLY A 29 15.98 -4.06 -10.62
C GLY A 29 17.00 -2.94 -10.53
N GLU A 30 16.57 -1.70 -10.31
CA GLU A 30 17.48 -0.57 -10.16
C GLU A 30 18.26 -0.66 -8.85
N ARG A 31 19.56 -0.40 -8.93
CA ARG A 31 20.42 -0.32 -7.75
C ARG A 31 20.27 1.04 -7.08
N ILE A 32 19.95 1.03 -5.79
CA ILE A 32 19.87 2.24 -4.97
C ILE A 32 21.30 2.71 -4.65
N GLN A 33 21.65 3.88 -5.15
CA GLN A 33 23.00 4.45 -4.97
C GLN A 33 23.05 5.25 -3.68
N GLU A 34 23.71 4.70 -2.63
CA GLU A 34 23.87 5.36 -1.32
C GLU A 34 24.44 6.77 -1.44
N LEU A 35 25.41 6.99 -2.34
CA LEU A 35 26.01 8.30 -2.57
C LEU A 35 25.00 9.32 -3.13
N ARG A 36 24.15 8.91 -4.06
CA ARG A 36 23.10 9.76 -4.64
C ARG A 36 22.12 10.21 -3.55
N ILE A 37 21.57 9.25 -2.79
CA ILE A 37 20.62 9.56 -1.71
C ILE A 37 21.27 10.42 -0.62
N SER A 38 22.51 10.11 -0.23
CA SER A 38 23.27 10.90 0.75
C SER A 38 23.44 12.36 0.31
N ALA A 39 23.77 12.59 -0.97
CA ALA A 39 23.91 13.94 -1.52
C ALA A 39 22.57 14.65 -1.69
N GLU A 40 21.51 13.94 -2.11
CA GLU A 40 20.17 14.49 -2.31
C GLU A 40 19.55 15.00 -1.01
N LEU A 41 19.74 14.24 0.09
CA LEU A 41 19.14 14.55 1.39
C LEU A 41 20.10 15.27 2.37
N ASP A 42 21.34 15.53 1.96
CA ASP A 42 22.40 16.10 2.82
C ASP A 42 22.60 15.32 4.13
N VAL A 43 22.71 13.98 4.03
CA VAL A 43 22.86 13.07 5.16
C VAL A 43 24.09 12.17 5.02
N SER A 44 24.51 11.52 6.12
CA SER A 44 25.62 10.58 6.08
C SER A 44 25.28 9.30 5.32
N ARG A 45 26.25 8.66 4.66
CA ARG A 45 26.09 7.33 4.04
C ARG A 45 25.72 6.26 5.07
N GLY A 46 26.17 6.40 6.31
CA GLY A 46 25.78 5.51 7.41
C GLY A 46 24.29 5.55 7.67
N SER A 47 23.71 6.76 7.75
CA SER A 47 22.24 6.94 7.92
C SER A 47 21.46 6.36 6.76
N VAL A 48 21.96 6.48 5.51
CA VAL A 48 21.32 5.85 4.34
C VAL A 48 21.35 4.32 4.45
N ARG A 49 22.46 3.71 4.88
CA ARG A 49 22.55 2.25 5.07
C ARG A 49 21.57 1.75 6.14
N GLU A 50 21.46 2.46 7.25
CA GLU A 50 20.46 2.13 8.28
C GLU A 50 19.03 2.21 7.71
N ALA A 51 18.74 3.25 6.95
CA ALA A 51 17.45 3.39 6.28
C ALA A 51 17.16 2.23 5.32
N LEU A 52 18.17 1.78 4.55
CA LEU A 52 18.02 0.63 3.64
C LEU A 52 17.77 -0.68 4.40
N LEU A 53 18.35 -0.87 5.59
CA LEU A 53 18.05 -2.03 6.45
C LEU A 53 16.59 -2.00 6.97
N LEU A 54 16.08 -0.82 7.33
CA LEU A 54 14.66 -0.65 7.69
C LEU A 54 13.76 -0.94 6.48
N LEU A 55 14.14 -0.42 5.32
CA LEU A 55 13.38 -0.57 4.08
C LEU A 55 13.29 -2.02 3.59
N GLN A 56 14.32 -2.83 3.81
CA GLN A 56 14.33 -4.25 3.44
C GLN A 56 13.13 -5.01 4.04
N ARG A 57 12.68 -4.62 5.24
CA ARG A 57 11.54 -5.25 5.93
C ARG A 57 10.21 -4.98 5.25
N THR A 58 10.13 -3.99 4.38
CA THR A 58 8.92 -3.65 3.61
C THR A 58 8.80 -4.45 2.31
N HIS A 59 9.76 -5.32 2.01
CA HIS A 59 9.83 -6.11 0.77
C HIS A 59 9.94 -5.28 -0.53
N LEU A 60 10.19 -3.97 -0.43
CA LEU A 60 10.39 -3.09 -1.59
C LEU A 60 11.79 -3.20 -2.19
N ILE A 61 12.76 -3.66 -1.39
CA ILE A 61 14.14 -3.84 -1.82
C ILE A 61 14.71 -5.15 -1.33
N GLU A 62 15.75 -5.60 -2.01
CA GLU A 62 16.62 -6.69 -1.59
C GLU A 62 18.05 -6.19 -1.44
N ILE A 63 18.76 -6.64 -0.38
CA ILE A 63 20.15 -6.27 -0.15
C ILE A 63 21.04 -7.46 -0.48
N TYR A 64 21.87 -7.32 -1.51
CA TYR A 64 22.79 -8.35 -1.96
C TYR A 64 24.23 -8.06 -1.51
N PRO A 65 25.00 -9.08 -1.08
CA PRO A 65 26.43 -8.93 -0.80
C PRO A 65 27.17 -8.34 -2.00
N ARG A 66 27.99 -7.33 -1.77
CA ARG A 66 28.81 -6.63 -2.79
C ARG A 66 28.04 -5.85 -3.86
N ARG A 67 26.74 -6.11 -4.07
CA ARG A 67 25.90 -5.40 -5.05
C ARG A 67 25.12 -4.25 -4.41
N GLY A 68 24.85 -4.31 -3.09
CA GLY A 68 24.06 -3.32 -2.36
C GLY A 68 22.57 -3.54 -2.50
N ALA A 69 21.80 -2.49 -2.21
CA ALA A 69 20.35 -2.51 -2.25
C ALA A 69 19.83 -2.36 -3.69
N VAL A 70 18.84 -3.16 -4.04
CA VAL A 70 18.20 -3.20 -5.36
C VAL A 70 16.69 -3.21 -5.16
N VAL A 71 15.95 -2.46 -5.98
CA VAL A 71 14.48 -2.44 -5.95
C VAL A 71 13.95 -3.80 -6.39
N SER A 72 13.08 -4.39 -5.55
CA SER A 72 12.50 -5.71 -5.81
C SER A 72 11.63 -5.70 -7.06
N GLU A 73 11.65 -6.80 -7.81
CA GLU A 73 10.72 -7.03 -8.92
C GLU A 73 9.30 -7.26 -8.39
N MET A 74 8.29 -6.96 -9.19
CA MET A 74 6.88 -7.24 -8.91
C MET A 74 6.32 -8.23 -9.92
N SER A 75 6.54 -9.51 -9.65
CA SER A 75 5.98 -10.59 -10.48
C SER A 75 4.50 -10.85 -10.15
N ALA A 76 3.76 -11.45 -11.09
CA ALA A 76 2.38 -11.86 -10.84
C ALA A 76 2.25 -12.84 -9.66
N GLN A 77 3.26 -13.66 -9.38
CA GLN A 77 3.30 -14.56 -8.23
C GLN A 77 3.41 -13.78 -6.93
N GLN A 78 4.32 -12.79 -6.87
CA GLN A 78 4.48 -11.93 -5.69
C GLN A 78 3.23 -11.10 -5.41
N VAL A 79 2.57 -10.58 -6.45
CA VAL A 79 1.29 -9.88 -6.30
C VAL A 79 0.23 -10.80 -5.68
N ARG A 80 0.08 -12.03 -6.15
CA ARG A 80 -0.87 -12.98 -5.54
C ARG A 80 -0.55 -13.22 -4.07
N ALA A 81 0.70 -13.53 -3.75
CA ALA A 81 1.13 -13.79 -2.37
C ALA A 81 0.92 -12.56 -1.46
N LEU A 82 1.22 -11.35 -1.96
CA LEU A 82 0.99 -10.10 -1.22
C LEU A 82 -0.49 -9.91 -0.90
N PHE A 83 -1.38 -10.11 -1.89
CA PHE A 83 -2.82 -9.92 -1.69
C PHE A 83 -3.45 -11.03 -0.83
N ASP A 84 -2.96 -12.25 -0.87
CA ASP A 84 -3.39 -13.33 0.02
C ASP A 84 -3.09 -12.96 1.49
N MET A 85 -1.89 -12.46 1.79
CA MET A 85 -1.54 -11.97 3.12
C MET A 85 -2.31 -10.70 3.50
N SER A 86 -2.51 -9.79 2.54
CA SER A 86 -3.27 -8.56 2.78
C SER A 86 -4.73 -8.84 3.16
N ALA A 87 -5.37 -9.79 2.49
CA ALA A 87 -6.74 -10.19 2.79
C ALA A 87 -6.87 -10.76 4.22
N LEU A 88 -5.90 -11.58 4.67
CA LEU A 88 -5.87 -12.11 6.03
C LEU A 88 -5.72 -10.99 7.06
N LEU A 89 -4.75 -10.08 6.88
CA LEU A 89 -4.49 -9.00 7.84
C LEU A 89 -5.63 -8.00 7.87
N LEU A 90 -6.07 -7.51 6.70
CA LEU A 90 -7.15 -6.54 6.59
C LEU A 90 -8.48 -7.13 7.05
N GLY A 91 -8.76 -8.40 6.73
CA GLY A 91 -9.94 -9.11 7.23
C GLY A 91 -9.98 -9.15 8.75
N GLN A 92 -8.85 -9.43 9.42
CA GLN A 92 -8.74 -9.38 10.88
C GLN A 92 -8.85 -7.97 11.45
N ILE A 93 -8.32 -6.97 10.77
CA ILE A 93 -8.44 -5.57 11.17
C ILE A 93 -9.92 -5.15 11.17
N VAL A 94 -10.64 -5.34 10.06
CA VAL A 94 -12.06 -4.92 9.97
C VAL A 94 -12.95 -5.74 10.90
N HIS A 95 -12.63 -7.02 11.12
CA HIS A 95 -13.32 -7.87 12.10
C HIS A 95 -13.29 -7.24 13.50
N ARG A 96 -12.08 -6.91 13.98
CA ARG A 96 -11.88 -6.31 15.30
C ARG A 96 -12.48 -4.92 15.38
N VAL A 97 -12.32 -4.09 14.36
CA VAL A 97 -12.94 -2.77 14.30
C VAL A 97 -14.46 -2.88 14.44
N ALA A 98 -15.10 -3.82 13.71
CA ALA A 98 -16.55 -4.04 13.82
C ALA A 98 -17.01 -4.40 15.24
N GLU A 99 -16.19 -5.09 16.01
CA GLU A 99 -16.52 -5.49 17.39
C GLU A 99 -16.28 -4.37 18.41
N THR A 100 -15.32 -3.48 18.16
CA THR A 100 -14.75 -2.59 19.19
C THR A 100 -15.06 -1.12 19.02
N TRP A 101 -15.46 -0.64 17.84
CA TRP A 101 -15.66 0.79 17.58
C TRP A 101 -16.65 1.45 18.56
N ARG A 102 -16.40 2.70 18.92
CA ARG A 102 -17.24 3.56 19.77
C ARG A 102 -17.91 4.65 18.93
N THR A 103 -18.88 5.35 19.47
CA THR A 103 -19.69 6.34 18.74
C THR A 103 -18.84 7.38 17.98
N HIS A 104 -17.81 7.93 18.59
CA HIS A 104 -16.94 8.91 17.93
C HIS A 104 -16.10 8.32 16.80
N GLU A 105 -15.84 7.00 16.83
CA GLU A 105 -15.12 6.28 15.78
C GLU A 105 -16.04 5.95 14.61
N ALA A 106 -17.32 5.68 14.86
CA ALA A 106 -18.31 5.51 13.82
C ALA A 106 -18.47 6.77 12.96
N GLU A 107 -18.44 7.95 13.57
CA GLU A 107 -18.46 9.23 12.85
C GLU A 107 -17.23 9.38 11.94
N ARG A 108 -16.05 8.98 12.42
CA ARG A 108 -14.80 9.01 11.63
C ARG A 108 -14.82 8.02 10.47
N ILE A 109 -15.38 6.82 10.69
CA ILE A 109 -15.56 5.79 9.64
C ILE A 109 -16.52 6.32 8.57
N GLN A 110 -17.64 6.91 8.98
CA GLN A 110 -18.61 7.50 8.04
C GLN A 110 -18.02 8.69 7.27
N ALA A 111 -17.24 9.53 7.93
CA ALA A 111 -16.55 10.66 7.28
C ALA A 111 -15.56 10.18 6.21
N LEU A 112 -14.81 9.10 6.49
CA LEU A 112 -13.92 8.48 5.51
C LEU A 112 -14.71 7.98 4.29
N LEU A 113 -15.84 7.29 4.51
CA LEU A 113 -16.68 6.80 3.40
C LEU A 113 -17.20 7.94 2.53
N ASN A 114 -17.61 9.07 3.14
CA ASN A 114 -18.06 10.24 2.41
C ASN A 114 -16.93 10.87 1.57
N GLN A 115 -15.71 10.94 2.10
CA GLN A 115 -14.53 11.41 1.36
C GLN A 115 -14.21 10.48 0.19
N LEU A 116 -14.23 9.15 0.40
CA LEU A 116 -14.01 8.16 -0.66
C LEU A 116 -15.04 8.29 -1.78
N HIS A 117 -16.32 8.51 -1.44
CA HIS A 117 -17.38 8.74 -2.41
C HIS A 117 -17.10 9.99 -3.27
N GLU A 118 -16.67 11.09 -2.66
CA GLU A 118 -16.36 12.31 -3.39
C GLU A 118 -15.15 12.14 -4.33
N GLU A 119 -14.06 11.49 -3.87
CA GLU A 119 -12.90 11.22 -4.70
C GLU A 119 -13.23 10.27 -5.86
N THR A 120 -14.13 9.30 -5.63
CA THR A 120 -14.66 8.41 -6.68
C THR A 120 -15.43 9.20 -7.72
N ARG A 121 -16.32 10.12 -7.31
CA ARG A 121 -17.08 10.99 -8.20
C ARG A 121 -16.19 11.86 -9.08
N GLN A 122 -15.07 12.35 -8.53
CA GLN A 122 -14.10 13.18 -9.23
C GLN A 122 -13.12 12.35 -10.09
N GLY A 123 -13.07 11.04 -9.92
CA GLY A 123 -12.13 10.15 -10.62
C GLY A 123 -10.69 10.24 -10.10
N HIS A 124 -10.52 10.68 -8.85
CA HIS A 124 -9.20 10.83 -8.22
C HIS A 124 -8.71 9.51 -7.62
N THR A 125 -8.27 8.59 -8.48
CA THR A 125 -7.87 7.22 -8.08
C THR A 125 -6.76 7.20 -7.03
N GLU A 126 -5.73 8.02 -7.16
CA GLU A 126 -4.62 8.09 -6.20
C GLU A 126 -5.12 8.48 -4.81
N LYS A 127 -5.89 9.56 -4.70
CA LYS A 127 -6.44 10.02 -3.42
C LYS A 127 -7.40 9.01 -2.79
N PHE A 128 -8.18 8.31 -3.61
CA PHE A 128 -9.07 7.26 -3.15
C PHE A 128 -8.31 6.17 -2.39
N TYR A 129 -7.24 5.63 -2.97
CA TYR A 129 -6.45 4.60 -2.33
C TYR A 129 -5.64 5.12 -1.14
N ASP A 130 -5.07 6.32 -1.22
CA ASP A 130 -4.37 6.93 -0.10
C ASP A 130 -5.28 7.11 1.13
N LEU A 131 -6.53 7.50 0.93
CA LEU A 131 -7.52 7.60 2.00
C LEU A 131 -7.81 6.24 2.65
N ILE A 132 -7.93 5.16 1.86
CA ILE A 132 -8.11 3.80 2.38
C ILE A 132 -6.90 3.41 3.23
N PHE A 133 -5.68 3.54 2.71
CA PHE A 133 -4.47 3.16 3.43
C PHE A 133 -4.27 3.95 4.72
N GLN A 134 -4.48 5.27 4.68
CA GLN A 134 -4.41 6.12 5.87
C GLN A 134 -5.52 5.79 6.86
N GLY A 135 -6.73 5.52 6.38
CA GLY A 135 -7.85 5.10 7.21
C GLY A 135 -7.54 3.81 7.97
N MET A 136 -7.04 2.79 7.27
CA MET A 136 -6.67 1.50 7.89
C MET A 136 -5.49 1.62 8.86
N ALA A 137 -4.49 2.45 8.56
CA ALA A 137 -3.36 2.67 9.46
C ALA A 137 -3.77 3.33 10.79
N ARG A 138 -4.83 4.13 10.79
CA ARG A 138 -5.36 4.81 12.00
C ARG A 138 -6.20 3.92 12.92
N GLN A 139 -6.46 2.65 12.54
CA GLN A 139 -7.28 1.73 13.34
C GLN A 139 -6.54 1.09 14.54
N HIS A 140 -5.31 1.53 14.81
CA HIS A 140 -4.41 0.91 15.78
C HIS A 140 -5.05 0.70 17.17
N GLU A 141 -5.75 1.71 17.69
CA GLU A 141 -6.38 1.65 19.01
C GLU A 141 -7.57 0.67 19.02
N MET A 142 -8.41 0.69 17.97
CA MET A 142 -9.57 -0.19 17.87
C MET A 142 -9.19 -1.66 17.66
N VAL A 143 -8.10 -1.92 16.93
CA VAL A 143 -7.67 -3.28 16.66
C VAL A 143 -7.16 -4.00 17.91
N GLY A 144 -6.51 -3.29 18.83
CA GLY A 144 -6.02 -3.84 20.11
C GLY A 144 -5.01 -4.99 19.95
N ASN A 145 -4.37 -5.13 18.78
CA ASN A 145 -3.36 -6.16 18.52
C ASN A 145 -2.13 -5.52 17.85
N PRO A 146 -1.08 -5.21 18.64
CA PRO A 146 0.10 -4.53 18.11
C PRO A 146 0.87 -5.36 17.08
N TYR A 147 0.85 -6.68 17.16
CA TYR A 147 1.51 -7.55 16.18
C TYR A 147 0.80 -7.51 14.84
N LEU A 148 -0.54 -7.57 14.82
CA LEU A 148 -1.33 -7.46 13.60
C LEU A 148 -1.06 -6.13 12.90
N MET A 149 -1.06 -5.02 13.62
CA MET A 149 -0.78 -3.70 13.07
C MET A 149 0.65 -3.55 12.58
N LYS A 150 1.61 -4.15 13.29
CA LYS A 150 3.01 -4.15 12.86
C LYS A 150 3.20 -4.88 11.52
N PHE A 151 2.65 -6.09 11.35
CA PHE A 151 2.70 -6.82 10.09
C PHE A 151 1.98 -6.08 8.96
N TYR A 152 0.84 -5.45 9.25
CA TYR A 152 0.16 -4.60 8.28
C TYR A 152 1.05 -3.43 7.83
N GLN A 153 1.68 -2.73 8.76
CA GLN A 153 2.58 -1.60 8.45
C GLN A 153 3.81 -2.03 7.64
N GLU A 154 4.37 -3.21 7.90
CA GLU A 154 5.48 -3.76 7.12
C GLU A 154 5.08 -4.08 5.67
N LEU A 155 3.84 -4.54 5.42
CA LEU A 155 3.33 -4.82 4.06
C LEU A 155 2.77 -3.60 3.34
N LEU A 156 2.36 -2.56 4.07
CA LEU A 156 1.70 -1.39 3.52
C LEU A 156 2.45 -0.72 2.35
N PRO A 157 3.79 -0.52 2.39
CA PRO A 157 4.52 0.05 1.27
C PRO A 157 4.43 -0.79 0.00
N SER A 158 4.53 -2.12 0.12
CA SER A 158 4.38 -3.05 -1.01
C SER A 158 2.96 -3.04 -1.57
N MET A 159 1.95 -2.93 -0.71
CA MET A 159 0.56 -2.74 -1.12
C MET A 159 0.40 -1.43 -1.89
N ARG A 160 0.85 -0.29 -1.34
CA ARG A 160 0.79 1.02 -2.00
C ARG A 160 1.48 1.00 -3.37
N ARG A 161 2.66 0.40 -3.47
CA ARG A 161 3.36 0.23 -4.74
C ARG A 161 2.53 -0.54 -5.78
N SER A 162 1.88 -1.63 -5.35
CA SER A 162 1.04 -2.41 -6.26
C SER A 162 -0.16 -1.62 -6.78
N TYR A 163 -0.77 -0.77 -5.93
CA TYR A 163 -1.87 0.10 -6.33
C TYR A 163 -1.45 1.22 -7.27
N PHE A 164 -0.23 1.71 -7.15
CA PHE A 164 0.27 2.73 -8.07
C PHE A 164 0.20 2.27 -9.53
N LEU A 165 0.33 0.97 -9.77
CA LEU A 165 0.13 0.37 -11.10
C LEU A 165 -1.32 0.48 -11.61
N THR A 166 -2.29 0.69 -10.70
CA THR A 166 -3.71 0.78 -11.04
C THR A 166 -4.24 2.21 -11.13
N LEU A 167 -3.39 3.24 -11.09
CA LEU A 167 -3.84 4.64 -11.16
C LEU A 167 -4.54 5.00 -12.47
N ASN A 168 -4.32 4.23 -13.53
CA ASN A 168 -4.94 4.39 -14.84
C ASN A 168 -6.12 3.44 -15.06
N ILE A 169 -6.81 3.03 -14.00
CA ILE A 169 -8.06 2.27 -14.11
C ILE A 169 -9.19 3.15 -14.67
N SER A 170 -10.19 2.51 -15.26
CA SER A 170 -11.37 3.19 -15.72
C SER A 170 -12.21 3.72 -14.54
N ARG A 171 -13.02 4.74 -14.81
CA ARG A 171 -13.97 5.27 -13.82
C ARG A 171 -14.89 4.17 -13.27
N ARG A 172 -15.33 3.24 -14.13
CA ARG A 172 -16.16 2.10 -13.70
C ARG A 172 -15.45 1.21 -12.69
N GLU A 173 -14.17 0.90 -12.91
CA GLU A 173 -13.36 0.09 -11.98
C GLU A 173 -13.15 0.80 -10.64
N LEU A 174 -13.01 2.14 -10.65
CA LEU A 174 -12.94 2.92 -9.42
C LEU A 174 -14.28 2.94 -8.66
N GLU A 175 -15.41 3.09 -9.38
CA GLU A 175 -16.76 3.00 -8.81
C GLU A 175 -17.01 1.60 -8.20
N GLU A 176 -16.59 0.53 -8.86
CA GLU A 176 -16.68 -0.84 -8.34
C GLU A 176 -15.82 -1.03 -7.08
N SER A 177 -14.60 -0.47 -7.05
CA SER A 177 -13.75 -0.47 -5.87
C SER A 177 -14.41 0.24 -4.68
N PHE A 178 -15.06 1.38 -4.93
CA PHE A 178 -15.80 2.12 -3.90
C PHE A 178 -16.98 1.30 -3.36
N GLU A 179 -17.81 0.71 -4.23
CA GLU A 179 -18.97 -0.08 -3.78
C GLU A 179 -18.56 -1.28 -2.94
N LEU A 180 -17.48 -1.99 -3.32
CA LEU A 180 -16.94 -3.10 -2.52
C LEU A 180 -16.44 -2.61 -1.15
N PHE A 181 -15.70 -1.51 -1.10
CA PHE A 181 -15.22 -0.95 0.18
C PHE A 181 -16.36 -0.41 1.05
N LYS A 182 -17.41 0.14 0.42
CA LYS A 182 -18.64 0.57 1.10
C LYS A 182 -19.33 -0.61 1.79
N LEU A 183 -19.43 -1.78 1.14
CA LEU A 183 -20.00 -2.99 1.78
C LEU A 183 -19.21 -3.38 3.04
N VAL A 184 -17.87 -3.29 3.01
CA VAL A 184 -17.03 -3.51 4.20
C VAL A 184 -17.41 -2.53 5.31
N THR A 185 -17.47 -1.24 4.98
CA THR A 185 -17.74 -0.17 5.95
C THR A 185 -19.13 -0.30 6.54
N ASP A 186 -20.14 -0.57 5.73
CA ASP A 186 -21.52 -0.78 6.18
C ASP A 186 -21.61 -1.97 7.14
N ALA A 187 -20.95 -3.10 6.84
CA ALA A 187 -20.91 -4.27 7.72
C ALA A 187 -20.19 -3.96 9.04
N VAL A 188 -19.11 -3.17 9.02
CA VAL A 188 -18.43 -2.70 10.23
C VAL A 188 -19.36 -1.86 11.10
N LEU A 189 -20.05 -0.88 10.52
CA LEU A 189 -20.94 0.03 11.26
C LEU A 189 -22.15 -0.67 11.89
N ILE A 190 -22.64 -1.77 11.30
CA ILE A 190 -23.71 -2.59 11.89
C ILE A 190 -23.19 -3.77 12.73
N ARG A 191 -21.88 -3.78 13.06
CA ARG A 191 -21.22 -4.78 13.90
C ARG A 191 -21.29 -6.22 13.40
N LYS A 192 -21.34 -6.43 12.10
CA LYS A 192 -21.29 -7.76 11.48
C LYS A 192 -19.85 -8.14 11.12
N SER A 193 -19.04 -8.45 12.13
CA SER A 193 -17.60 -8.66 11.98
C SER A 193 -17.22 -9.74 10.96
N GLN A 194 -17.94 -10.88 10.95
CA GLN A 194 -17.70 -11.94 9.97
C GLN A 194 -18.04 -11.49 8.54
N GLN A 195 -19.12 -10.75 8.36
CA GLN A 195 -19.53 -10.23 7.06
C GLN A 195 -18.55 -9.18 6.56
N ALA A 196 -18.05 -8.30 7.44
CA ALA A 196 -17.01 -7.33 7.11
C ALA A 196 -15.72 -8.02 6.62
N THR A 197 -15.33 -9.15 7.24
CA THR A 197 -14.19 -9.98 6.81
C THR A 197 -14.39 -10.54 5.41
N LEU A 198 -15.56 -11.09 5.10
CA LEU A 198 -15.86 -11.63 3.76
C LEU A 198 -15.84 -10.54 2.69
N PHE A 199 -16.45 -9.40 2.95
CA PHE A 199 -16.43 -8.27 2.02
C PHE A 199 -15.01 -7.69 1.83
N MET A 200 -14.18 -7.70 2.88
CA MET A 200 -12.78 -7.29 2.74
C MET A 200 -11.97 -8.27 1.87
N ASP A 201 -12.26 -9.58 1.95
CA ASP A 201 -11.65 -10.57 1.04
C ASP A 201 -12.05 -10.31 -0.42
N ASP A 202 -13.34 -10.04 -0.68
CA ASP A 202 -13.83 -9.70 -2.01
C ASP A 202 -13.17 -8.40 -2.54
N PHE A 203 -13.04 -7.39 -1.71
CA PHE A 203 -12.33 -6.15 -2.05
C PHE A 203 -10.86 -6.41 -2.39
N CYS A 204 -10.13 -7.16 -1.57
CA CYS A 204 -8.73 -7.52 -1.84
C CYS A 204 -8.58 -8.35 -3.13
N ARG A 205 -9.53 -9.24 -3.40
CA ARG A 205 -9.55 -10.05 -4.63
C ARG A 205 -9.78 -9.19 -5.87
N HIS A 206 -10.71 -8.24 -5.80
CA HIS A 206 -10.94 -7.26 -6.86
C HIS A 206 -9.68 -6.46 -7.16
N LEU A 207 -9.05 -5.89 -6.14
CA LEU A 207 -7.83 -5.10 -6.30
C LEU A 207 -6.65 -5.92 -6.85
N ARG A 208 -6.47 -7.17 -6.38
CA ARG A 208 -5.48 -8.09 -6.93
C ARG A 208 -5.66 -8.27 -8.44
N ASN A 209 -6.89 -8.43 -8.90
CA ASN A 209 -7.17 -8.62 -10.31
C ASN A 209 -6.81 -7.36 -11.12
N LEU A 210 -7.17 -6.16 -10.65
CA LEU A 210 -6.78 -4.90 -11.28
C LEU A 210 -5.25 -4.75 -11.41
N VAL A 211 -4.49 -5.11 -10.36
CA VAL A 211 -3.03 -5.06 -10.39
C VAL A 211 -2.46 -6.06 -11.40
N LEU A 212 -2.96 -7.30 -11.42
CA LEU A 212 -2.51 -8.34 -12.36
C LEU A 212 -2.79 -7.97 -13.82
N GLU A 213 -3.94 -7.38 -14.10
CA GLU A 213 -4.29 -6.86 -15.43
C GLU A 213 -3.37 -5.71 -15.84
N SER A 214 -3.08 -4.78 -14.93
CA SER A 214 -2.16 -3.67 -15.18
C SER A 214 -0.74 -4.16 -15.47
N LEU A 215 -0.22 -5.13 -14.71
CA LEU A 215 1.07 -5.76 -14.98
C LEU A 215 1.10 -6.45 -16.35
N THR A 216 0.01 -7.09 -16.74
CA THR A 216 -0.09 -7.77 -18.05
C THR A 216 -0.06 -6.75 -19.18
N ARG A 217 -0.79 -5.64 -19.04
CA ARG A 217 -0.79 -4.55 -20.03
C ARG A 217 0.61 -3.91 -20.16
N MET A 218 1.29 -3.65 -19.06
CA MET A 218 2.65 -3.08 -19.07
C MET A 218 3.62 -3.98 -19.83
N LYS A 219 3.65 -5.28 -19.53
CA LYS A 219 4.50 -6.24 -20.24
C LYS A 219 4.20 -6.32 -21.74
N GLN A 220 2.93 -6.23 -22.15
CA GLN A 220 2.56 -6.20 -23.57
C GLN A 220 3.08 -4.94 -24.28
N ILE A 221 3.00 -3.79 -23.62
CA ILE A 221 3.53 -2.53 -24.13
C ILE A 221 5.05 -2.62 -24.29
N GLU A 222 5.79 -3.06 -23.28
CA GLU A 222 7.24 -3.25 -23.34
C GLU A 222 7.68 -4.17 -24.47
N LEU A 223 6.99 -5.31 -24.64
CA LEU A 223 7.27 -6.25 -25.75
C LEU A 223 6.99 -5.63 -27.12
N ALA A 224 5.93 -4.82 -27.23
CA ALA A 224 5.63 -4.11 -28.46
C ALA A 224 6.70 -3.06 -28.83
N TRP A 225 7.19 -2.31 -27.84
CA TRP A 225 8.29 -1.36 -28.00
C TRP A 225 9.60 -2.05 -28.38
N ALA A 226 9.98 -3.13 -27.69
CA ALA A 226 11.19 -3.90 -27.98
C ALA A 226 11.20 -4.50 -29.40
N ARG A 227 10.03 -4.88 -29.94
CA ARG A 227 9.88 -5.33 -31.31
C ARG A 227 10.04 -4.20 -32.34
N ARG A 228 9.59 -2.97 -32.02
CA ARG A 228 9.74 -1.82 -32.91
C ARG A 228 11.18 -1.30 -32.98
N SER A 229 11.89 -1.33 -31.86
CA SER A 229 13.29 -0.86 -31.76
C SER A 229 14.31 -1.80 -32.43
N ARG A 230 13.88 -3.01 -32.84
CA ARG A 230 14.71 -3.99 -33.59
C ARG A 230 14.49 -3.98 -35.10
N ARG A 231 13.58 -3.12 -35.57
CA ARG A 231 13.36 -2.85 -37.01
C ARG A 231 13.95 -1.52 -37.41
#